data_7e998ac8dfd5e04cf7246eed86a3a3a6
#
_entry.id   7e998ac8dfd5e04cf7246eed86a3a3a6
#
_cell.length_a   1.000
_cell.length_b   1.000
_cell.length_c   1.000
_cell.angle_alpha   90.00
_cell.angle_beta   90.00
_cell.angle_gamma   90.00
#
_symmetry.space_group_name_H-M   'P 1'
#
loop_
_entity.id
_entity.type
_entity.pdbx_description
1 polymer ?
#
loop_
_entity_poly.entity_id
_entity_poly.type
_entity_poly.pdbx_seq_one_letter_code
_entity_poly.pdbx_strand_id
1 'polypeptide(L)'
;CKCDGQKDGEYTFAYNETSLPAYNSRQTDIWGYYNGISYADLLGGFGSGMTARRIAVKEKMAAEILTCVTYPTGGRTEYTYEPHRYSKKALPFDFSPVACESEGEAGGLRIKTITDYSIDGEVPQVRTFEYSENGVSSGILSAEGECKIEGSQSFINNVLNFTGSYVLYNEMP
;
A
#
# COMPACT_ATOMS: atom_id res chain seq x y z
N CYS A 1 12.69 29.81 20.70
CA CYS A 1 13.61 29.64 21.85
C CYS A 1 12.84 30.00 23.10
N LYS A 2 12.57 29.04 23.99
CA LYS A 2 12.03 29.34 25.33
C LYS A 2 13.16 29.76 26.25
N CYS A 3 12.96 30.88 26.90
CA CYS A 3 13.94 31.43 27.84
C CYS A 3 13.75 30.89 29.28
N ASP A 4 12.77 30.04 29.54
CA ASP A 4 12.34 29.64 30.91
C ASP A 4 12.62 28.16 31.27
N GLY A 5 13.34 27.41 30.42
CA GLY A 5 13.70 26.03 30.70
C GLY A 5 12.53 25.03 30.72
N GLN A 6 11.31 25.45 30.42
CA GLN A 6 10.20 24.52 30.24
C GLN A 6 10.42 23.65 28.99
N LYS A 7 10.31 22.33 29.14
CA LYS A 7 10.30 21.42 27.98
C LYS A 7 9.11 21.76 27.10
N ASP A 8 9.39 21.94 25.81
CA ASP A 8 8.33 21.92 24.80
C ASP A 8 7.64 20.56 24.85
N GLY A 9 6.33 20.57 24.65
CA GLY A 9 5.59 19.32 24.56
C GLY A 9 6.15 18.44 23.43
N GLU A 10 6.04 17.15 23.58
CA GLU A 10 6.60 16.15 22.68
C GLU A 10 5.52 15.54 21.79
N TYR A 11 5.83 15.36 20.49
CA TYR A 11 5.03 14.52 19.59
C TYR A 11 5.48 13.08 19.74
N THR A 12 4.53 12.17 19.88
CA THR A 12 4.82 10.73 19.87
C THR A 12 4.17 10.09 18.65
N PHE A 13 4.93 9.24 17.96
CA PHE A 13 4.48 8.53 16.77
C PHE A 13 4.45 7.03 17.07
N ALA A 14 3.32 6.39 16.80
CA ALA A 14 3.20 4.94 16.86
C ALA A 14 3.08 4.37 15.44
N TYR A 15 3.74 3.24 15.23
CA TYR A 15 3.79 2.55 13.95
C TYR A 15 3.28 1.12 14.11
N ASN A 16 2.90 0.52 13.00
CA ASN A 16 2.58 -0.91 12.97
C ASN A 16 3.81 -1.73 13.37
N GLU A 17 3.62 -2.73 14.24
CA GLU A 17 4.70 -3.52 14.83
C GLU A 17 5.31 -4.56 13.87
N THR A 18 4.70 -4.77 12.70
CA THR A 18 5.26 -5.66 11.68
C THR A 18 6.55 -5.05 11.13
N SER A 19 7.67 -5.72 11.31
CA SER A 19 8.96 -5.23 10.81
C SER A 19 9.09 -5.40 9.31
N LEU A 20 9.69 -4.40 8.67
CA LEU A 20 10.15 -4.51 7.28
C LEU A 20 11.33 -5.48 7.17
N PRO A 21 11.49 -6.18 6.03
CA PRO A 21 12.66 -7.00 5.77
C PRO A 21 13.89 -6.12 5.54
N ALA A 22 15.09 -6.76 5.45
CA ALA A 22 16.30 -6.04 5.08
C ALA A 22 16.12 -5.28 3.75
N TYR A 23 16.74 -4.09 3.64
CA TYR A 23 16.61 -3.18 2.50
C TYR A 23 16.86 -3.83 1.13
N ASN A 24 17.76 -4.80 1.05
CA ASN A 24 18.05 -5.55 -0.16
C ASN A 24 17.16 -6.78 -0.37
N SER A 25 16.11 -6.94 0.43
CA SER A 25 15.14 -8.02 0.27
C SER A 25 14.38 -7.87 -1.05
N ARG A 26 14.09 -9.01 -1.67
CA ARG A 26 13.23 -9.08 -2.86
C ARG A 26 11.80 -9.53 -2.54
N GLN A 27 11.40 -9.40 -1.28
CA GLN A 27 10.07 -9.79 -0.79
C GLN A 27 9.05 -8.69 -1.10
N THR A 28 8.85 -8.43 -2.38
CA THR A 28 7.93 -7.39 -2.85
C THR A 28 6.88 -7.96 -3.80
N ASP A 29 5.70 -7.35 -3.79
CA ASP A 29 4.68 -7.57 -4.80
C ASP A 29 5.08 -6.97 -6.17
N ILE A 30 4.19 -7.06 -7.16
CA ILE A 30 4.44 -6.49 -8.51
C ILE A 30 4.47 -4.95 -8.51
N TRP A 31 3.99 -4.29 -7.48
CA TRP A 31 4.01 -2.84 -7.31
C TRP A 31 5.18 -2.34 -6.45
N GLY A 32 5.99 -3.27 -5.90
CA GLY A 32 7.17 -2.95 -5.10
C GLY A 32 6.93 -2.88 -3.58
N TYR A 33 5.73 -3.18 -3.09
CA TYR A 33 5.43 -3.20 -1.67
C TYR A 33 5.79 -4.55 -1.04
N TYR A 34 6.19 -4.51 0.23
CA TYR A 34 6.50 -5.71 0.98
C TYR A 34 5.31 -6.67 1.06
N ASN A 35 5.51 -7.92 0.66
CA ASN A 35 4.49 -8.97 0.66
C ASN A 35 4.85 -10.22 1.49
N GLY A 36 6.05 -10.25 2.08
CA GLY A 36 6.48 -11.34 2.94
C GLY A 36 6.88 -12.65 2.24
N ILE A 37 6.83 -12.71 0.91
CA ILE A 37 7.15 -13.92 0.15
C ILE A 37 8.64 -13.94 -0.14
N SER A 38 9.34 -14.99 0.28
CA SER A 38 10.78 -15.10 0.08
C SER A 38 11.16 -15.33 -1.38
N TYR A 39 12.38 -14.91 -1.75
CA TYR A 39 12.89 -15.17 -3.11
C TYR A 39 13.00 -16.67 -3.43
N ALA A 40 13.30 -17.50 -2.44
CA ALA A 40 13.35 -18.96 -2.59
C ALA A 40 11.96 -19.52 -2.96
N ASP A 41 10.90 -18.99 -2.33
CA ASP A 41 9.53 -19.38 -2.66
C ASP A 41 9.11 -18.93 -4.06
N LEU A 42 9.66 -17.81 -4.54
CA LEU A 42 9.46 -17.34 -5.91
C LEU A 42 10.09 -18.30 -6.93
N LEU A 43 11.31 -18.78 -6.66
CA LEU A 43 12.03 -19.68 -7.57
C LEU A 43 11.47 -21.11 -7.60
N GLY A 44 10.79 -21.54 -6.53
CA GLY A 44 10.17 -22.88 -6.45
C GLY A 44 8.99 -23.10 -7.41
N GLY A 45 8.61 -22.09 -8.19
CA GLY A 45 7.52 -22.16 -9.17
C GLY A 45 7.91 -21.52 -10.50
N PHE A 46 8.74 -22.21 -11.29
CA PHE A 46 9.03 -21.77 -12.66
C PHE A 46 7.76 -21.79 -13.53
N GLY A 47 7.46 -20.67 -14.21
CA GLY A 47 6.31 -20.52 -15.10
C GLY A 47 5.24 -19.54 -14.57
N SER A 48 3.99 -19.76 -14.97
CA SER A 48 2.83 -18.90 -14.62
C SER A 48 2.59 -18.69 -13.12
N GLY A 49 3.21 -19.50 -12.26
CA GLY A 49 3.13 -19.36 -10.80
C GLY A 49 3.90 -18.19 -10.21
N MET A 50 4.81 -17.55 -10.93
CA MET A 50 5.61 -16.43 -10.39
C MET A 50 4.83 -15.15 -10.23
N THR A 51 3.95 -14.82 -11.15
CA THR A 51 3.08 -13.64 -11.04
C THR A 51 2.06 -13.84 -9.89
N ALA A 52 1.54 -15.07 -9.73
CA ALA A 52 0.61 -15.40 -8.66
C ALA A 52 1.23 -15.28 -7.25
N ARG A 53 2.54 -15.31 -7.11
CA ARG A 53 3.26 -15.16 -5.84
C ARG A 53 3.69 -13.72 -5.54
N ARG A 54 3.50 -12.82 -6.49
CA ARG A 54 3.76 -11.39 -6.35
C ARG A 54 2.50 -10.58 -6.10
N ILE A 55 1.57 -11.18 -5.37
CA ILE A 55 0.33 -10.51 -4.95
C ILE A 55 0.59 -9.52 -3.82
N ALA A 56 -0.27 -8.53 -3.74
CA ALA A 56 -0.33 -7.61 -2.62
C ALA A 56 -0.85 -8.35 -1.37
N VAL A 57 -0.19 -8.14 -0.23
CA VAL A 57 -0.58 -8.71 1.08
C VAL A 57 -0.76 -7.55 2.05
N LYS A 58 -2.00 -7.22 2.39
CA LYS A 58 -2.38 -6.06 3.19
C LYS A 58 -1.59 -5.95 4.50
N GLU A 59 -1.49 -7.04 5.25
CA GLU A 59 -0.83 -7.09 6.55
C GLU A 59 0.68 -6.82 6.43
N LYS A 60 1.26 -7.20 5.29
CA LYS A 60 2.68 -6.98 5.00
C LYS A 60 2.96 -5.58 4.47
N MET A 61 2.09 -5.07 3.60
CA MET A 61 2.18 -3.68 3.13
C MET A 61 2.03 -2.67 4.27
N ALA A 62 1.34 -3.04 5.35
CA ALA A 62 1.17 -2.22 6.53
C ALA A 62 2.39 -2.21 7.47
N ALA A 63 3.47 -2.94 7.15
CA ALA A 63 4.68 -2.99 7.97
C ALA A 63 5.23 -1.59 8.20
N GLU A 64 5.47 -1.25 9.49
CA GLU A 64 6.02 0.03 9.94
C GLU A 64 5.25 1.28 9.47
N ILE A 65 3.99 1.13 9.03
CA ILE A 65 3.17 2.30 8.68
C ILE A 65 2.75 3.07 9.94
N LEU A 66 2.66 4.39 9.83
CA LEU A 66 2.19 5.25 10.92
C LEU A 66 0.74 4.92 11.28
N THR A 67 0.48 4.62 12.56
CA THR A 67 -0.87 4.29 13.06
C THR A 67 -1.45 5.34 13.98
N CYS A 68 -0.60 6.09 14.69
CA CYS A 68 -1.07 7.11 15.63
C CYS A 68 -0.04 8.24 15.78
N VAL A 69 -0.54 9.45 15.93
CA VAL A 69 0.22 10.64 16.35
C VAL A 69 -0.40 11.17 17.63
N THR A 70 0.39 11.27 18.69
CA THR A 70 0.00 11.94 19.94
C THR A 70 0.63 13.32 19.96
N TYR A 71 -0.17 14.32 20.26
CA TYR A 71 0.21 15.73 20.25
C TYR A 71 0.70 16.19 21.63
N PRO A 72 1.54 17.22 21.69
CA PRO A 72 1.99 17.84 22.94
C PRO A 72 0.83 18.29 23.86
N THR A 73 -0.32 18.58 23.28
CA THR A 73 -1.54 18.98 23.97
C THR A 73 -2.30 17.81 24.61
N GLY A 74 -1.85 16.55 24.38
CA GLY A 74 -2.47 15.35 24.92
C GLY A 74 -3.55 14.72 24.03
N GLY A 75 -4.01 15.40 22.99
CA GLY A 75 -4.87 14.78 21.96
C GLY A 75 -4.09 13.82 21.09
N ARG A 76 -4.78 12.96 20.35
CA ARG A 76 -4.15 12.03 19.38
C ARG A 76 -5.00 11.84 18.14
N THR A 77 -4.33 11.51 17.04
CA THR A 77 -4.95 11.13 15.78
C THR A 77 -4.56 9.70 15.42
N GLU A 78 -5.55 8.86 15.18
CA GLU A 78 -5.36 7.48 14.75
C GLU A 78 -5.72 7.32 13.27
N TYR A 79 -4.95 6.47 12.57
CA TYR A 79 -5.10 6.21 11.15
C TYR A 79 -5.42 4.73 10.92
N THR A 80 -6.44 4.44 10.10
CA THR A 80 -6.65 3.11 9.57
C THR A 80 -6.51 3.11 8.06
N TYR A 81 -6.09 1.98 7.52
CA TYR A 81 -5.75 1.85 6.10
C TYR A 81 -6.48 0.68 5.46
N GLU A 82 -6.67 0.77 4.16
CA GLU A 82 -7.14 -0.32 3.32
C GLU A 82 -6.28 -0.42 2.05
N PRO A 83 -6.19 -1.60 1.39
CA PRO A 83 -5.48 -1.71 0.12
C PRO A 83 -6.17 -0.90 -0.97
N HIS A 84 -5.39 -0.50 -1.98
CA HIS A 84 -5.96 0.04 -3.20
C HIS A 84 -6.80 -1.03 -3.91
N ARG A 85 -7.97 -0.64 -4.42
CA ARG A 85 -8.85 -1.51 -5.21
C ARG A 85 -9.18 -0.85 -6.53
N TYR A 86 -9.41 -1.65 -7.56
CA TYR A 86 -9.80 -1.19 -8.88
C TYR A 86 -10.93 -2.05 -9.46
N SER A 87 -11.81 -1.42 -10.24
CA SER A 87 -12.88 -2.09 -10.97
C SER A 87 -12.69 -1.99 -12.49
N LYS A 88 -11.74 -1.17 -12.92
CA LYS A 88 -11.45 -0.92 -14.34
C LYS A 88 -9.96 -1.05 -14.60
N LYS A 89 -9.62 -1.35 -15.87
CA LYS A 89 -8.24 -1.33 -16.37
C LYS A 89 -8.16 -0.39 -17.55
N ALA A 90 -7.08 0.36 -17.65
CA ALA A 90 -6.81 1.19 -18.83
C ALA A 90 -6.31 0.32 -19.98
N LEU A 91 -6.79 0.59 -21.20
CA LEU A 91 -6.27 -0.06 -22.39
C LEU A 91 -4.87 0.46 -22.72
N PRO A 92 -3.97 -0.41 -23.27
CA PRO A 92 -2.56 -0.05 -23.44
C PRO A 92 -2.27 1.12 -24.38
N PHE A 93 -3.16 1.42 -25.31
CA PHE A 93 -2.89 2.38 -26.38
C PHE A 93 -3.60 3.72 -26.24
N ASP A 94 -4.79 3.75 -25.66
CA ASP A 94 -5.63 4.94 -25.56
C ASP A 94 -6.02 5.28 -24.13
N PHE A 95 -5.61 4.45 -23.18
CA PHE A 95 -5.92 4.56 -21.74
C PHE A 95 -7.41 4.58 -21.43
N SER A 96 -8.28 4.19 -22.36
CA SER A 96 -9.72 4.07 -22.12
C SER A 96 -9.97 3.06 -21.00
N PRO A 97 -10.79 3.42 -19.99
CA PRO A 97 -11.08 2.50 -18.89
C PRO A 97 -12.06 1.42 -19.33
N VAL A 98 -11.68 0.16 -19.18
CA VAL A 98 -12.53 -1.01 -19.41
C VAL A 98 -12.86 -1.67 -18.07
N ALA A 99 -14.14 -1.99 -17.86
CA ALA A 99 -14.57 -2.67 -16.64
C ALA A 99 -13.94 -4.07 -16.53
N CYS A 100 -13.52 -4.43 -15.33
CA CYS A 100 -13.07 -5.77 -15.01
C CYS A 100 -14.27 -6.68 -14.73
N GLU A 101 -14.14 -8.00 -14.95
CA GLU A 101 -15.17 -8.98 -14.56
C GLU A 101 -15.37 -9.01 -13.03
N SER A 102 -14.32 -8.71 -12.27
CA SER A 102 -14.37 -8.58 -10.81
C SER A 102 -13.41 -7.48 -10.37
N GLU A 103 -13.68 -6.89 -9.21
CA GLU A 103 -12.76 -5.95 -8.58
C GLU A 103 -11.45 -6.66 -8.21
N GLY A 104 -10.33 -5.96 -8.40
CA GLY A 104 -9.00 -6.39 -8.00
C GLY A 104 -8.44 -5.54 -6.88
N GLU A 105 -7.47 -6.10 -6.14
CA GLU A 105 -6.63 -5.37 -5.20
C GLU A 105 -5.27 -5.08 -5.84
N ALA A 106 -4.75 -3.88 -5.59
CA ALA A 106 -3.43 -3.45 -6.03
C ALA A 106 -2.52 -3.18 -4.82
N GLY A 107 -1.22 -3.17 -5.06
CA GLY A 107 -0.24 -2.81 -4.04
C GLY A 107 -0.40 -1.38 -3.55
N GLY A 108 0.03 -1.17 -2.30
CA GLY A 108 -0.09 0.09 -1.59
C GLY A 108 -1.35 0.20 -0.74
N LEU A 109 -1.30 1.15 0.18
CA LEU A 109 -2.36 1.41 1.14
C LEU A 109 -2.86 2.85 0.99
N ARG A 110 -4.16 3.03 1.20
CA ARG A 110 -4.82 4.32 1.30
C ARG A 110 -5.50 4.46 2.65
N ILE A 111 -5.72 5.68 3.08
CA ILE A 111 -6.40 5.95 4.35
C ILE A 111 -7.87 5.52 4.25
N LYS A 112 -8.34 4.73 5.22
CA LYS A 112 -9.75 4.36 5.39
C LYS A 112 -10.44 5.31 6.35
N THR A 113 -9.85 5.52 7.53
CA THR A 113 -10.38 6.46 8.51
C THR A 113 -9.27 7.26 9.16
N ILE A 114 -9.62 8.47 9.58
CA ILE A 114 -8.84 9.29 10.47
C ILE A 114 -9.72 9.57 11.68
N THR A 115 -9.25 9.24 12.87
CA THR A 115 -9.98 9.47 14.13
C THR A 115 -9.20 10.41 15.03
N ASP A 116 -9.78 11.56 15.33
CA ASP A 116 -9.19 12.56 16.20
C ASP A 116 -9.81 12.44 17.60
N TYR A 117 -8.97 12.30 18.62
CA TYR A 117 -9.32 12.22 20.02
C TYR A 117 -8.88 13.47 20.74
N SER A 118 -9.81 14.11 21.46
CA SER A 118 -9.53 15.21 22.38
C SER A 118 -8.99 14.66 23.71
N ILE A 119 -8.22 15.50 24.43
CA ILE A 119 -7.77 15.19 25.80
C ILE A 119 -8.93 15.13 26.80
N ASP A 120 -9.99 15.90 26.55
CA ASP A 120 -11.11 16.09 27.49
C ASP A 120 -12.12 14.94 27.45
N GLY A 121 -11.87 13.89 26.67
CA GLY A 121 -12.74 12.72 26.58
C GLY A 121 -14.03 12.96 25.79
N GLU A 122 -14.09 14.00 25.00
CA GLU A 122 -15.18 14.23 24.06
C GLU A 122 -15.30 13.07 23.05
N VAL A 123 -16.46 12.99 22.41
CA VAL A 123 -16.70 11.98 21.36
C VAL A 123 -15.68 12.19 20.23
N PRO A 124 -14.92 11.14 19.86
CA PRO A 124 -13.92 11.26 18.79
C PRO A 124 -14.55 11.72 17.48
N GLN A 125 -13.83 12.58 16.78
CA GLN A 125 -14.21 12.98 15.43
C GLN A 125 -13.66 11.95 14.44
N VAL A 126 -14.55 11.27 13.71
CA VAL A 126 -14.17 10.25 12.73
C VAL A 126 -14.42 10.78 11.32
N ARG A 127 -13.38 10.79 10.51
CA ARG A 127 -13.46 11.05 9.06
C ARG A 127 -13.25 9.74 8.33
N THR A 128 -14.26 9.32 7.57
CA THR A 128 -14.19 8.11 6.74
C THR A 128 -14.02 8.50 5.29
N PHE A 129 -13.11 7.82 4.59
CA PHE A 129 -12.86 8.02 3.18
C PHE A 129 -13.43 6.83 2.41
N GLU A 130 -14.26 7.13 1.42
CA GLU A 130 -14.86 6.14 0.55
C GLU A 130 -14.34 6.32 -0.88
N TYR A 131 -13.90 5.23 -1.49
CA TYR A 131 -13.29 5.19 -2.82
C TYR A 131 -14.10 4.29 -3.74
N SER A 132 -15.41 4.34 -3.58
CA SER A 132 -16.37 3.57 -4.37
C SER A 132 -17.52 4.48 -4.81
N GLU A 133 -18.09 4.14 -5.94
CA GLU A 133 -19.32 4.70 -6.46
C GLU A 133 -20.34 3.57 -6.60
N ASN A 134 -21.51 3.74 -5.99
CA ASN A 134 -22.55 2.69 -5.96
C ASN A 134 -22.04 1.31 -5.47
N GLY A 135 -21.11 1.29 -4.53
CA GLY A 135 -20.53 0.06 -3.97
C GLY A 135 -19.46 -0.61 -4.84
N VAL A 136 -19.08 -0.01 -5.96
CA VAL A 136 -18.01 -0.49 -6.85
C VAL A 136 -16.83 0.45 -6.76
N SER A 137 -15.60 -0.10 -6.69
CA SER A 137 -14.39 0.73 -6.62
C SER A 137 -14.30 1.70 -7.80
N SER A 138 -13.98 2.97 -7.52
CA SER A 138 -13.72 3.99 -8.55
C SER A 138 -12.32 3.89 -9.16
N GLY A 139 -11.47 2.98 -8.64
CA GLY A 139 -10.08 2.83 -9.08
C GLY A 139 -9.95 2.27 -10.50
N ILE A 140 -8.98 2.78 -11.23
CA ILE A 140 -8.59 2.34 -12.57
C ILE A 140 -7.14 1.89 -12.52
N LEU A 141 -6.88 0.61 -12.84
CA LEU A 141 -5.52 0.09 -12.97
C LEU A 141 -4.90 0.60 -14.27
N SER A 142 -3.80 1.34 -14.19
CA SER A 142 -3.14 1.94 -15.36
C SER A 142 -2.52 0.90 -16.29
N ALA A 143 -1.94 -0.16 -15.72
CA ALA A 143 -1.39 -1.29 -16.42
C ALA A 143 -1.31 -2.49 -15.47
N GLU A 144 -1.37 -3.71 -16.01
CA GLU A 144 -1.02 -4.90 -15.24
C GLU A 144 0.49 -4.94 -15.06
N GLY A 145 0.92 -5.16 -13.81
CA GLY A 145 2.32 -5.41 -13.53
C GLY A 145 2.72 -6.76 -14.14
N GLU A 146 3.78 -6.77 -14.93
CA GLU A 146 4.35 -7.98 -15.49
C GLU A 146 5.63 -8.36 -14.73
N CYS A 147 5.74 -9.63 -14.37
CA CYS A 147 6.98 -10.20 -13.90
C CYS A 147 7.63 -10.94 -15.07
N LYS A 148 8.70 -10.36 -15.63
CA LYS A 148 9.49 -10.99 -16.68
C LYS A 148 10.80 -11.53 -16.09
N ILE A 149 11.15 -12.76 -16.46
CA ILE A 149 12.48 -13.30 -16.22
C ILE A 149 13.28 -13.05 -17.49
N GLU A 150 14.18 -12.10 -17.43
CA GLU A 150 15.20 -11.96 -18.47
C GLU A 150 16.40 -12.84 -18.11
N GLY A 151 16.55 -13.96 -18.78
CA GLY A 151 17.67 -14.87 -18.63
C GLY A 151 18.42 -15.03 -19.94
N SER A 152 19.74 -14.78 -19.93
CA SER A 152 20.62 -15.44 -20.86
C SER A 152 20.76 -16.90 -20.45
N GLN A 153 21.10 -17.80 -21.34
CA GLN A 153 21.14 -19.28 -21.14
C GLN A 153 22.01 -19.78 -19.95
N SER A 154 22.56 -18.92 -19.12
CA SER A 154 23.22 -19.31 -17.88
C SER A 154 22.33 -18.98 -16.69
N PHE A 155 22.01 -19.99 -15.91
CA PHE A 155 21.18 -19.93 -14.69
C PHE A 155 21.60 -18.90 -13.63
N ILE A 156 22.73 -18.24 -13.80
CA ILE A 156 23.37 -17.37 -12.80
C ILE A 156 22.92 -15.90 -12.95
N ASN A 157 22.35 -15.50 -14.10
CA ASN A 157 22.05 -14.10 -14.42
C ASN A 157 20.58 -13.80 -14.70
N ASN A 158 19.65 -14.53 -14.11
CA ASN A 158 18.23 -14.21 -14.24
C ASN A 158 17.93 -12.91 -13.50
N VAL A 159 17.67 -11.83 -14.24
CA VAL A 159 17.22 -10.55 -13.71
C VAL A 159 15.70 -10.52 -13.78
N LEU A 160 15.07 -10.27 -12.65
CA LEU A 160 13.63 -10.03 -12.59
C LEU A 160 13.40 -8.54 -12.87
N ASN A 161 12.85 -8.23 -14.03
CA ASN A 161 12.40 -6.89 -14.35
C ASN A 161 10.92 -6.75 -14.04
N PHE A 162 10.57 -5.67 -13.33
CA PHE A 162 9.20 -5.32 -13.00
C PHE A 162 8.81 -4.06 -13.75
N THR A 163 7.66 -4.13 -14.42
CA THR A 163 7.00 -2.93 -14.92
C THR A 163 6.03 -2.47 -13.85
N GLY A 164 6.27 -1.31 -13.28
CA GLY A 164 5.40 -0.74 -12.27
C GLY A 164 4.02 -0.40 -12.82
N SER A 165 2.99 -0.61 -12.03
CA SER A 165 1.64 -0.12 -12.29
C SER A 165 1.13 0.67 -11.09
N TYR A 166 0.14 1.51 -11.32
CA TYR A 166 -0.48 2.31 -10.27
C TYR A 166 -1.99 2.38 -10.49
N VAL A 167 -2.71 2.66 -9.43
CA VAL A 167 -4.16 2.86 -9.48
C VAL A 167 -4.44 4.34 -9.51
N LEU A 168 -5.22 4.77 -10.50
CA LEU A 168 -5.75 6.12 -10.60
C LEU A 168 -7.18 6.13 -10.06
N TYR A 169 -7.53 7.18 -9.34
CA TYR A 169 -8.90 7.43 -8.90
C TYR A 169 -9.44 8.63 -9.66
N ASN A 170 -10.68 8.53 -10.11
CA ASN A 170 -11.36 9.69 -10.65
C ASN A 170 -11.54 10.72 -9.55
N GLU A 171 -11.09 11.95 -9.80
CA GLU A 171 -11.49 13.08 -8.97
C GLU A 171 -13.01 13.22 -9.10
N MET A 172 -13.71 13.13 -7.98
CA MET A 172 -15.13 13.44 -7.98
C MET A 172 -15.30 14.96 -8.04
N PRO A 173 -16.23 15.45 -8.83
CA PRO A 173 -16.52 16.88 -8.91
C PRO A 173 -17.05 17.45 -7.60
#